data_057b9bd98074f6513763462adc960344
#
_entry.id   057b9bd98074f6513763462adc960344
#
_cell.length_a   1.000
_cell.length_b   1.000
_cell.length_c   1.000
_cell.angle_alpha   90.00
_cell.angle_beta   90.00
_cell.angle_gamma   90.00
#
_symmetry.space_group_name_H-M   'P 1'
#
loop_
_entity.id
_entity.type
_entity.pdbx_description
1 polymer ?
#
loop_
_entity_poly.entity_id
_entity_poly.type
_entity_poly.pdbx_seq_one_letter_code
_entity_poly.pdbx_strand_id
1 'polypeptide(L)'
;LEDVGGIKGIERKPQFKLIYGKDTETIHVENGIKYKFDVAKIMFSSGNIDERIRMASIAKKNEVVVDMFAGIGYFTLPIAVHCKARVYACEINPVAYKYLQENIMLNNVANLVEARLGDCRVVAPRNVATRVIMGYLDSFPFLPYALETLKGKGIIHFHQKCKEEEFPHELFKKVRDLINEYGKDAELLYYKRIKSYAPRIIHGVLDIKVFLI
;
A
#
# COMPACT_ATOMS: atom_id res chain seq x y z
N LEU A 1 19.11 1.24 18.25
CA LEU A 1 18.70 2.52 17.64
C LEU A 1 17.84 3.33 18.60
N GLU A 2 17.98 4.65 18.56
CA GLU A 2 17.14 5.62 19.28
C GLU A 2 16.36 6.44 18.28
N ASP A 3 15.03 6.56 18.45
CA ASP A 3 14.20 7.45 17.64
C ASP A 3 14.41 8.89 18.13
N VAL A 4 14.95 9.75 17.28
CA VAL A 4 15.30 11.14 17.62
C VAL A 4 14.44 12.18 16.91
N GLY A 5 13.46 11.77 16.09
CA GLY A 5 12.65 12.75 15.34
C GLY A 5 11.47 12.20 14.55
N GLY A 6 11.09 10.96 14.78
CA GLY A 6 9.96 10.33 14.07
C GLY A 6 10.21 10.12 12.58
N ILE A 7 9.15 10.24 11.76
CA ILE A 7 9.18 9.97 10.33
C ILE A 7 8.96 11.26 9.55
N LYS A 8 9.84 11.56 8.58
CA LYS A 8 9.82 12.81 7.80
C LYS A 8 9.70 12.60 6.29
N GLY A 9 9.06 13.57 5.64
CA GLY A 9 8.97 13.72 4.19
C GLY A 9 8.08 12.67 3.49
N ILE A 10 7.92 12.84 2.17
CA ILE A 10 7.13 11.94 1.31
C ILE A 10 7.74 10.55 1.21
N GLU A 11 9.06 10.43 1.33
CA GLU A 11 9.79 9.17 1.35
C GLU A 11 9.70 8.45 2.70
N ARG A 12 9.04 9.03 3.70
CA ARG A 12 8.79 8.46 5.03
C ARG A 12 10.07 7.99 5.75
N LYS A 13 11.14 8.80 5.69
CA LYS A 13 12.43 8.49 6.31
C LYS A 13 12.34 8.54 7.83
N PRO A 14 12.68 7.46 8.55
CA PRO A 14 12.81 7.48 10.00
C PRO A 14 14.04 8.29 10.43
N GLN A 15 13.96 8.91 11.60
CA GLN A 15 15.06 9.68 12.19
C GLN A 15 15.64 8.88 13.36
N PHE A 16 16.62 8.02 13.08
CA PHE A 16 17.27 7.21 14.10
C PHE A 16 18.73 7.58 14.31
N LYS A 17 19.18 7.44 15.56
CA LYS A 17 20.58 7.48 15.96
C LYS A 17 21.03 6.08 16.36
N LEU A 18 22.16 5.61 15.81
CA LEU A 18 22.76 4.36 16.21
C LEU A 18 23.42 4.53 17.58
N ILE A 19 22.96 3.76 18.59
CA ILE A 19 23.53 3.80 19.95
C ILE A 19 24.65 2.77 20.07
N TYR A 20 24.46 1.57 19.50
CA TYR A 20 25.39 0.44 19.62
C TYR A 20 25.34 -0.43 18.37
N GLY A 21 26.46 -1.09 18.04
CA GLY A 21 26.57 -1.96 16.86
C GLY A 21 27.02 -1.20 15.60
N LYS A 22 27.10 -1.92 14.49
CA LYS A 22 27.56 -1.38 13.19
C LYS A 22 26.60 -1.67 12.04
N ASP A 23 25.75 -2.68 12.19
CA ASP A 23 24.83 -3.13 11.15
C ASP A 23 23.40 -2.86 11.56
N THR A 24 22.64 -2.26 10.64
CA THR A 24 21.23 -1.93 10.81
C THR A 24 20.33 -2.67 9.81
N GLU A 25 20.91 -3.49 8.92
CA GLU A 25 20.14 -4.37 8.04
C GLU A 25 19.62 -5.60 8.80
N THR A 26 18.41 -6.01 8.48
CA THR A 26 17.76 -7.18 9.06
C THR A 26 16.85 -7.87 8.06
N ILE A 27 16.51 -9.13 8.35
CA ILE A 27 15.43 -9.84 7.66
C ILE A 27 14.34 -10.13 8.68
N HIS A 28 13.21 -9.45 8.54
CA HIS A 28 12.00 -9.71 9.31
C HIS A 28 11.15 -10.76 8.60
N VAL A 29 10.66 -11.76 9.35
CA VAL A 29 9.77 -12.79 8.79
C VAL A 29 8.38 -12.63 9.39
N GLU A 30 7.38 -12.49 8.52
CA GLU A 30 5.99 -12.32 8.92
C GLU A 30 5.07 -13.06 7.92
N ASN A 31 4.19 -13.92 8.43
CA ASN A 31 3.28 -14.73 7.60
C ASN A 31 3.98 -15.48 6.44
N GLY A 32 5.18 -16.04 6.70
CA GLY A 32 5.98 -16.76 5.71
C GLY A 32 6.70 -15.88 4.69
N ILE A 33 6.59 -14.55 4.80
CA ILE A 33 7.22 -13.58 3.91
C ILE A 33 8.46 -13.02 4.58
N LYS A 34 9.55 -12.91 3.83
CA LYS A 34 10.82 -12.33 4.26
C LYS A 34 10.93 -10.89 3.78
N TYR A 35 11.11 -9.97 4.71
CA TYR A 35 11.35 -8.55 4.44
C TYR A 35 12.76 -8.19 4.87
N LYS A 36 13.67 -8.01 3.92
CA LYS A 36 15.00 -7.43 4.17
C LYS A 36 14.88 -5.90 4.12
N PHE A 37 15.46 -5.21 5.08
CA PHE A 37 15.54 -3.75 5.11
C PHE A 37 16.53 -3.27 6.14
N ASP A 38 16.96 -2.01 6.00
CA ASP A 38 17.74 -1.28 6.98
C ASP A 38 16.78 -0.54 7.92
N VAL A 39 16.71 -0.93 9.19
CA VAL A 39 15.81 -0.34 10.20
C VAL A 39 16.12 1.13 10.50
N ALA A 40 17.30 1.62 10.13
CA ALA A 40 17.66 3.03 10.26
C ALA A 40 17.14 3.88 9.07
N LYS A 41 16.78 3.26 7.94
CA LYS A 41 16.35 3.96 6.71
C LYS A 41 14.91 3.71 6.33
N ILE A 42 14.36 2.56 6.73
CA ILE A 42 13.03 2.10 6.33
C ILE A 42 12.15 1.91 7.55
N MET A 43 10.98 2.55 7.53
CA MET A 43 9.97 2.36 8.56
C MET A 43 9.21 1.05 8.36
N PHE A 44 9.21 0.17 9.37
CA PHE A 44 8.36 -1.02 9.40
C PHE A 44 7.33 -0.91 10.53
N SER A 45 6.05 -0.72 10.18
CA SER A 45 4.98 -0.52 11.18
C SER A 45 4.39 -1.85 11.66
N SER A 46 4.58 -2.19 12.93
CA SER A 46 3.93 -3.33 13.58
C SER A 46 2.40 -3.20 13.60
N GLY A 47 1.87 -1.98 13.73
CA GLY A 47 0.42 -1.74 13.76
C GLY A 47 -0.34 -2.06 12.46
N ASN A 48 0.35 -2.46 11.40
CA ASN A 48 -0.27 -2.87 10.13
C ASN A 48 -0.21 -4.39 9.90
N ILE A 49 0.19 -5.19 10.88
CA ILE A 49 0.37 -6.64 10.73
C ILE A 49 -0.90 -7.35 10.26
N ASP A 50 -2.04 -7.06 10.89
CA ASP A 50 -3.32 -7.66 10.51
C ASP A 50 -3.71 -7.34 9.08
N GLU A 51 -3.41 -6.12 8.62
CA GLU A 51 -3.73 -5.69 7.27
C GLU A 51 -2.81 -6.37 6.25
N ARG A 52 -1.52 -6.53 6.55
CA ARG A 52 -0.62 -7.30 5.70
C ARG A 52 -1.03 -8.77 5.60
N ILE A 53 -1.48 -9.37 6.71
CA ILE A 53 -2.02 -10.74 6.72
C ILE A 53 -3.30 -10.81 5.88
N ARG A 54 -4.21 -9.84 6.00
CA ARG A 54 -5.44 -9.78 5.21
C ARG A 54 -5.14 -9.71 3.71
N MET A 55 -4.13 -8.93 3.30
CA MET A 55 -3.70 -8.82 1.90
C MET A 55 -3.26 -10.17 1.29
N ALA A 56 -2.86 -11.13 2.10
CA ALA A 56 -2.50 -12.48 1.65
C ALA A 56 -3.67 -13.32 1.10
N SER A 57 -4.92 -12.83 1.21
CA SER A 57 -6.13 -13.56 0.80
C SER A 57 -7.11 -12.76 -0.05
N ILE A 58 -6.81 -11.49 -0.36
CA ILE A 58 -7.81 -10.60 -1.00
C ILE A 58 -7.91 -10.74 -2.52
N ALA A 59 -6.87 -11.23 -3.18
CA ALA A 59 -6.81 -11.34 -4.63
C ALA A 59 -6.93 -12.80 -5.11
N LYS A 60 -7.29 -12.98 -6.38
CA LYS A 60 -7.29 -14.28 -7.05
C LYS A 60 -6.06 -14.41 -7.96
N LYS A 61 -5.63 -15.62 -8.24
CA LYS A 61 -4.45 -15.93 -9.07
C LYS A 61 -4.45 -15.27 -10.46
N ASN A 62 -5.61 -15.04 -11.04
CA ASN A 62 -5.76 -14.43 -12.36
C ASN A 62 -5.96 -12.90 -12.31
N GLU A 63 -5.91 -12.28 -11.14
CA GLU A 63 -6.02 -10.83 -11.00
C GLU A 63 -4.70 -10.14 -11.35
N VAL A 64 -4.84 -8.92 -11.87
CA VAL A 64 -3.76 -7.96 -12.05
C VAL A 64 -3.92 -6.87 -11.01
N VAL A 65 -2.94 -6.74 -10.15
CA VAL A 65 -2.92 -5.78 -9.04
C VAL A 65 -1.94 -4.66 -9.34
N VAL A 66 -2.32 -3.42 -9.05
CA VAL A 66 -1.40 -2.28 -9.00
C VAL A 66 -1.27 -1.82 -7.55
N ASP A 67 -0.08 -1.94 -6.98
CA ASP A 67 0.25 -1.36 -5.67
C ASP A 67 0.91 0.00 -5.90
N MET A 68 0.19 1.08 -5.61
CA MET A 68 0.62 2.44 -5.90
C MET A 68 1.69 2.96 -4.93
N PHE A 69 1.86 2.31 -3.77
CA PHE A 69 2.75 2.75 -2.68
C PHE A 69 3.44 1.56 -2.03
N ALA A 70 4.21 0.82 -2.82
CA ALA A 70 4.68 -0.51 -2.45
C ALA A 70 5.64 -0.57 -1.26
N GLY A 71 6.40 0.51 -1.02
CA GLY A 71 7.46 0.50 -0.01
C GLY A 71 8.48 -0.59 -0.31
N ILE A 72 8.78 -1.41 0.67
CA ILE A 72 9.65 -2.59 0.50
C ILE A 72 8.87 -3.87 0.12
N GLY A 73 7.58 -3.70 -0.27
CA GLY A 73 6.68 -4.79 -0.64
C GLY A 73 5.65 -5.15 0.43
N TYR A 74 5.24 -4.20 1.28
CA TYR A 74 4.35 -4.48 2.43
C TYR A 74 3.05 -5.20 2.05
N PHE A 75 2.41 -4.82 0.96
CA PHE A 75 1.20 -5.45 0.44
C PHE A 75 1.47 -6.26 -0.84
N THR A 76 2.42 -5.82 -1.65
CA THR A 76 2.87 -6.50 -2.87
C THR A 76 3.27 -7.96 -2.60
N LEU A 77 4.12 -8.19 -1.60
CA LEU A 77 4.64 -9.54 -1.32
C LEU A 77 3.56 -10.51 -0.79
N PRO A 78 2.72 -10.13 0.19
CA PRO A 78 1.59 -10.97 0.61
C PRO A 78 0.71 -11.41 -0.56
N ILE A 79 0.36 -10.48 -1.45
CA ILE A 79 -0.47 -10.75 -2.63
C ILE A 79 0.26 -11.69 -3.61
N ALA A 80 1.52 -11.41 -3.93
CA ALA A 80 2.27 -12.25 -4.88
C ALA A 80 2.56 -13.65 -4.33
N VAL A 81 2.95 -13.77 -3.06
CA VAL A 81 3.31 -15.05 -2.43
C VAL A 81 2.09 -15.94 -2.22
N HIS A 82 1.02 -15.41 -1.64
CA HIS A 82 -0.13 -16.22 -1.21
C HIS A 82 -1.24 -16.27 -2.25
N CYS A 83 -1.59 -15.15 -2.86
CA CYS A 83 -2.65 -15.10 -3.88
C CYS A 83 -2.16 -15.54 -5.27
N LYS A 84 -0.84 -15.52 -5.52
CA LYS A 84 -0.25 -15.80 -6.84
C LYS A 84 -0.76 -14.88 -7.94
N ALA A 85 -1.17 -13.66 -7.59
CA ALA A 85 -1.61 -12.63 -8.52
C ALA A 85 -0.40 -11.89 -9.11
N ARG A 86 -0.56 -11.33 -10.31
CA ARG A 86 0.44 -10.44 -10.90
C ARG A 86 0.34 -9.07 -10.25
N VAL A 87 1.48 -8.48 -9.88
CA VAL A 87 1.53 -7.17 -9.21
C VAL A 87 2.48 -6.22 -9.94
N TYR A 88 1.98 -5.03 -10.27
CA TYR A 88 2.81 -3.87 -10.60
C TYR A 88 2.98 -3.04 -9.32
N ALA A 89 4.21 -2.89 -8.86
CA ALA A 89 4.55 -2.29 -7.59
C ALA A 89 5.29 -0.96 -7.78
N CYS A 90 4.65 0.17 -7.50
CA CYS A 90 5.21 1.50 -7.67
C CYS A 90 5.81 1.99 -6.35
N GLU A 91 7.02 2.51 -6.37
CA GLU A 91 7.70 3.07 -5.20
C GLU A 91 8.53 4.29 -5.59
N ILE A 92 8.32 5.40 -4.87
CA ILE A 92 8.99 6.67 -5.17
C ILE A 92 10.35 6.80 -4.47
N ASN A 93 10.51 6.16 -3.30
CA ASN A 93 11.75 6.20 -2.54
C ASN A 93 12.77 5.19 -3.11
N PRO A 94 13.92 5.64 -3.67
CA PRO A 94 14.88 4.74 -4.29
C PRO A 94 15.50 3.74 -3.30
N VAL A 95 15.58 4.08 -2.01
CA VAL A 95 16.07 3.17 -0.98
C VAL A 95 15.06 2.05 -0.72
N ALA A 96 13.77 2.39 -0.59
CA ALA A 96 12.71 1.40 -0.43
C ALA A 96 12.57 0.52 -1.68
N TYR A 97 12.67 1.12 -2.87
CA TYR A 97 12.64 0.41 -4.14
C TYR A 97 13.76 -0.64 -4.26
N LYS A 98 14.99 -0.31 -3.84
CA LYS A 98 16.08 -1.29 -3.79
C LYS A 98 15.72 -2.50 -2.93
N TYR A 99 15.21 -2.26 -1.72
CA TYR A 99 14.76 -3.35 -0.85
C TYR A 99 13.54 -4.09 -1.41
N LEU A 100 12.62 -3.41 -2.10
CA LEU A 100 11.51 -4.07 -2.80
C LEU A 100 12.04 -5.10 -3.82
N GLN A 101 13.02 -4.72 -4.65
CA GLN A 101 13.64 -5.64 -5.62
C GLN A 101 14.32 -6.83 -4.93
N GLU A 102 15.12 -6.59 -3.88
CA GLU A 102 15.77 -7.65 -3.11
C GLU A 102 14.74 -8.60 -2.47
N ASN A 103 13.64 -8.06 -1.94
CA ASN A 103 12.57 -8.83 -1.31
C ASN A 103 11.75 -9.64 -2.32
N ILE A 104 11.53 -9.15 -3.54
CA ILE A 104 10.93 -9.89 -4.65
C ILE A 104 11.75 -11.17 -4.95
N MET A 105 13.06 -11.03 -5.02
CA MET A 105 13.97 -12.17 -5.24
C MET A 105 14.00 -13.12 -4.04
N LEU A 106 14.08 -12.57 -2.83
CA LEU A 106 14.15 -13.32 -1.57
C LEU A 106 12.90 -14.21 -1.32
N ASN A 107 11.75 -13.79 -1.86
CA ASN A 107 10.48 -14.51 -1.74
C ASN A 107 10.12 -15.31 -3.02
N ASN A 108 11.02 -15.39 -4.02
CA ASN A 108 10.82 -16.15 -5.26
C ASN A 108 9.57 -15.75 -6.05
N VAL A 109 9.26 -14.45 -6.12
CA VAL A 109 8.07 -13.93 -6.84
C VAL A 109 8.44 -13.00 -8.02
N ALA A 110 9.67 -13.07 -8.52
CA ALA A 110 10.14 -12.24 -9.62
C ALA A 110 9.35 -12.40 -10.93
N ASN A 111 8.73 -13.55 -11.13
CA ASN A 111 7.84 -13.82 -12.27
C ASN A 111 6.42 -13.26 -12.12
N LEU A 112 6.05 -12.80 -10.93
CA LEU A 112 4.73 -12.24 -10.60
C LEU A 112 4.76 -10.73 -10.34
N VAL A 113 5.91 -10.16 -9.95
CA VAL A 113 6.02 -8.76 -9.52
C VAL A 113 6.91 -7.97 -10.46
N GLU A 114 6.38 -6.87 -10.98
CA GLU A 114 7.12 -5.86 -11.73
C GLU A 114 7.23 -4.60 -10.87
N ALA A 115 8.42 -4.33 -10.34
CA ALA A 115 8.69 -3.13 -9.55
C ALA A 115 9.01 -1.94 -10.47
N ARG A 116 8.45 -0.76 -10.14
CA ARG A 116 8.62 0.50 -10.88
C ARG A 116 9.05 1.62 -9.94
N LEU A 117 10.23 2.18 -10.17
CA LEU A 117 10.73 3.33 -9.42
C LEU A 117 10.11 4.61 -9.98
N GLY A 118 9.47 5.38 -9.13
CA GLY A 118 8.92 6.71 -9.45
C GLY A 118 7.58 6.99 -8.81
N ASP A 119 7.07 8.18 -9.12
CA ASP A 119 5.73 8.59 -8.69
C ASP A 119 4.66 7.72 -9.37
N CYS A 120 3.80 7.11 -8.59
CA CYS A 120 2.74 6.22 -9.09
C CYS A 120 1.80 6.90 -10.11
N ARG A 121 1.65 8.21 -10.06
CA ARG A 121 0.89 9.00 -11.05
C ARG A 121 1.48 8.93 -12.46
N VAL A 122 2.78 8.64 -12.54
CA VAL A 122 3.54 8.57 -13.79
C VAL A 122 3.86 7.13 -14.18
N VAL A 123 4.32 6.32 -13.22
CA VAL A 123 4.86 4.99 -13.52
C VAL A 123 3.83 3.86 -13.41
N ALA A 124 2.67 4.09 -12.79
CA ALA A 124 1.64 3.06 -12.74
C ALA A 124 1.09 2.75 -14.15
N PRO A 125 0.90 1.47 -14.49
CA PRO A 125 0.32 1.12 -15.78
C PRO A 125 -1.17 1.48 -15.81
N ARG A 126 -1.66 1.94 -16.96
CA ARG A 126 -3.07 2.35 -17.13
C ARG A 126 -3.89 1.24 -17.76
N ASN A 127 -5.17 1.17 -17.40
CA ASN A 127 -6.17 0.27 -17.98
C ASN A 127 -5.76 -1.23 -17.97
N VAL A 128 -5.15 -1.67 -16.88
CA VAL A 128 -4.69 -3.07 -16.74
C VAL A 128 -5.19 -3.75 -15.47
N ALA A 129 -5.42 -2.98 -14.39
CA ALA A 129 -5.69 -3.53 -13.08
C ALA A 129 -7.14 -3.99 -12.92
N THR A 130 -7.33 -5.12 -12.24
CA THR A 130 -8.59 -5.53 -11.65
C THR A 130 -8.69 -5.12 -10.18
N ARG A 131 -7.52 -4.77 -9.59
CA ARG A 131 -7.40 -4.37 -8.18
C ARG A 131 -6.28 -3.34 -8.01
N VAL A 132 -6.54 -2.31 -7.20
CA VAL A 132 -5.57 -1.27 -6.86
C VAL A 132 -5.40 -1.18 -5.36
N ILE A 133 -4.16 -1.14 -4.90
CA ILE A 133 -3.80 -0.93 -3.50
C ILE A 133 -3.28 0.50 -3.34
N MET A 134 -3.93 1.25 -2.47
CA MET A 134 -3.54 2.62 -2.13
C MET A 134 -3.11 2.66 -0.67
N GLY A 135 -1.95 2.06 -0.36
CA GLY A 135 -1.43 1.85 1.00
C GLY A 135 -0.80 3.08 1.65
N TYR A 136 -1.22 4.28 1.28
CA TYR A 136 -0.71 5.55 1.79
C TYR A 136 -1.74 6.26 2.68
N LEU A 137 -1.28 7.02 3.68
CA LEU A 137 -2.17 7.66 4.66
C LEU A 137 -2.92 8.89 4.12
N ASP A 138 -2.45 9.47 3.02
CA ASP A 138 -3.04 10.61 2.34
C ASP A 138 -3.37 10.22 0.88
N SER A 139 -4.13 9.15 0.69
CA SER A 139 -4.40 8.55 -0.62
C SER A 139 -5.41 9.33 -1.47
N PHE A 140 -6.24 10.16 -0.87
CA PHE A 140 -7.35 10.83 -1.57
C PHE A 140 -6.93 11.56 -2.87
N PRO A 141 -5.82 12.35 -2.92
CA PRO A 141 -5.39 13.03 -4.14
C PRO A 141 -4.93 12.09 -5.27
N PHE A 142 -4.69 10.82 -4.96
CA PHE A 142 -4.23 9.81 -5.93
C PHE A 142 -5.38 8.97 -6.49
N LEU A 143 -6.60 9.14 -5.98
CA LEU A 143 -7.77 8.36 -6.41
C LEU A 143 -8.05 8.47 -7.92
N PRO A 144 -7.96 9.65 -8.58
CA PRO A 144 -8.10 9.75 -10.03
C PRO A 144 -7.16 8.83 -10.81
N TYR A 145 -5.91 8.78 -10.38
CA TYR A 145 -4.89 7.91 -11.01
C TYR A 145 -5.16 6.42 -10.75
N ALA A 146 -5.67 6.07 -9.56
CA ALA A 146 -6.11 4.72 -9.28
C ALA A 146 -7.24 4.28 -10.23
N LEU A 147 -8.20 5.17 -10.52
CA LEU A 147 -9.28 4.92 -11.49
C LEU A 147 -8.75 4.70 -12.92
N GLU A 148 -7.69 5.42 -13.31
CA GLU A 148 -7.03 5.25 -14.61
C GLU A 148 -6.28 3.91 -14.74
N THR A 149 -5.82 3.32 -13.64
CA THR A 149 -5.16 2.01 -13.67
C THR A 149 -6.15 0.88 -13.85
N LEU A 150 -7.42 1.05 -13.39
CA LEU A 150 -8.45 0.03 -13.50
C LEU A 150 -8.84 -0.24 -14.95
N LYS A 151 -8.99 -1.52 -15.30
CA LYS A 151 -9.54 -1.97 -16.58
C LYS A 151 -11.08 -1.87 -16.58
N GLY A 152 -11.55 -0.62 -16.63
CA GLY A 152 -12.97 -0.28 -16.57
C GLY A 152 -13.57 -0.38 -15.17
N LYS A 153 -13.58 -1.57 -14.57
CA LYS A 153 -14.11 -1.88 -13.23
C LYS A 153 -13.09 -2.63 -12.39
N GLY A 154 -13.24 -2.62 -11.07
CA GLY A 154 -12.35 -3.38 -10.17
C GLY A 154 -12.54 -3.01 -8.71
N ILE A 155 -11.58 -3.38 -7.89
CA ILE A 155 -11.58 -3.11 -6.45
C ILE A 155 -10.42 -2.19 -6.09
N ILE A 156 -10.69 -1.17 -5.28
CA ILE A 156 -9.69 -0.28 -4.71
C ILE A 156 -9.64 -0.52 -3.20
N HIS A 157 -8.45 -0.82 -2.68
CA HIS A 157 -8.15 -0.83 -1.25
C HIS A 157 -7.62 0.55 -0.87
N PHE A 158 -8.49 1.37 -0.34
CA PHE A 158 -8.25 2.79 -0.09
C PHE A 158 -7.90 3.02 1.37
N HIS A 159 -6.61 3.22 1.67
CA HIS A 159 -6.15 3.62 3.00
C HIS A 159 -6.15 5.14 3.12
N GLN A 160 -6.63 5.64 4.25
CA GLN A 160 -6.69 7.08 4.49
C GLN A 160 -6.63 7.37 5.99
N LYS A 161 -5.94 8.45 6.37
CA LYS A 161 -6.15 9.06 7.67
C LYS A 161 -7.34 10.02 7.58
N CYS A 162 -8.25 9.92 8.55
CA CYS A 162 -9.44 10.76 8.60
C CYS A 162 -9.86 11.01 10.06
N LYS A 163 -10.79 11.90 10.28
CA LYS A 163 -11.43 12.04 11.58
C LYS A 163 -12.23 10.77 11.89
N GLU A 164 -12.21 10.36 13.16
CA GLU A 164 -12.92 9.16 13.60
C GLU A 164 -14.43 9.23 13.33
N GLU A 165 -15.02 10.42 13.48
CA GLU A 165 -16.44 10.68 13.19
C GLU A 165 -16.83 10.57 11.71
N GLU A 166 -15.88 10.76 10.79
CA GLU A 166 -16.12 10.65 9.35
C GLU A 166 -16.05 9.20 8.84
N PHE A 167 -15.49 8.29 9.65
CA PHE A 167 -15.24 6.91 9.23
C PHE A 167 -16.39 5.97 9.63
N PRO A 168 -16.84 5.06 8.74
CA PRO A 168 -16.42 4.92 7.34
C PRO A 168 -17.28 5.73 6.35
N HIS A 169 -18.51 6.16 6.77
CA HIS A 169 -19.57 6.55 5.85
C HIS A 169 -19.33 7.89 5.16
N GLU A 170 -18.94 8.92 5.89
CA GLU A 170 -18.63 10.23 5.30
C GLU A 170 -17.38 10.16 4.42
N LEU A 171 -16.36 9.38 4.84
CA LEU A 171 -15.19 9.15 4.01
C LEU A 171 -15.56 8.45 2.71
N PHE A 172 -16.37 7.38 2.78
CA PHE A 172 -16.82 6.67 1.58
C PHE A 172 -17.65 7.56 0.67
N LYS A 173 -18.55 8.38 1.22
CA LYS A 173 -19.34 9.35 0.44
C LYS A 173 -18.42 10.28 -0.36
N LYS A 174 -17.41 10.90 0.26
CA LYS A 174 -16.44 11.76 -0.43
C LYS A 174 -15.70 11.02 -1.54
N VAL A 175 -15.32 9.77 -1.30
CA VAL A 175 -14.65 8.92 -2.31
C VAL A 175 -15.59 8.60 -3.47
N ARG A 176 -16.85 8.23 -3.19
CA ARG A 176 -17.87 7.92 -4.21
C ARG A 176 -18.21 9.14 -5.05
N ASP A 177 -18.37 10.31 -4.42
CA ASP A 177 -18.65 11.58 -5.12
C ASP A 177 -17.55 11.87 -6.16
N LEU A 178 -16.26 11.72 -5.76
CA LEU A 178 -15.14 11.87 -6.69
C LEU A 178 -15.18 10.79 -7.82
N ILE A 179 -15.47 9.54 -7.49
CA ILE A 179 -15.58 8.46 -8.50
C ILE A 179 -16.68 8.77 -9.53
N ASN A 180 -17.80 9.36 -9.08
CA ASN A 180 -18.90 9.74 -9.95
C ASN A 180 -18.52 10.84 -10.97
N GLU A 181 -17.61 11.77 -10.60
CA GLU A 181 -17.04 12.77 -11.52
C GLU A 181 -16.31 12.14 -12.72
N TYR A 182 -15.86 10.88 -12.57
CA TYR A 182 -15.19 10.11 -13.62
C TYR A 182 -16.12 9.16 -14.38
N GLY A 183 -17.46 9.35 -14.28
CA GLY A 183 -18.47 8.54 -14.99
C GLY A 183 -18.54 7.09 -14.49
N LYS A 184 -18.18 6.87 -13.22
CA LYS A 184 -18.22 5.56 -12.56
C LYS A 184 -19.04 5.66 -11.29
N ASP A 185 -19.44 4.52 -10.74
CA ASP A 185 -20.05 4.45 -9.40
C ASP A 185 -19.31 3.45 -8.52
N ALA A 186 -19.59 3.47 -7.22
CA ALA A 186 -18.88 2.69 -6.25
C ALA A 186 -19.79 2.08 -5.17
N GLU A 187 -19.39 0.90 -4.70
CA GLU A 187 -19.99 0.16 -3.60
C GLU A 187 -18.94 -0.09 -2.52
N LEU A 188 -19.27 0.18 -1.24
CA LEU A 188 -18.41 -0.15 -0.11
C LEU A 188 -18.57 -1.63 0.23
N LEU A 189 -17.51 -2.42 0.01
CA LEU A 189 -17.51 -3.86 0.28
C LEU A 189 -17.09 -4.18 1.72
N TYR A 190 -16.11 -3.42 2.24
CA TYR A 190 -15.51 -3.67 3.55
C TYR A 190 -14.89 -2.38 4.07
N TYR A 191 -14.82 -2.26 5.38
CA TYR A 191 -14.06 -1.21 6.06
C TYR A 191 -13.45 -1.71 7.37
N LYS A 192 -12.30 -1.15 7.73
CA LYS A 192 -11.63 -1.46 9.00
C LYS A 192 -10.86 -0.24 9.51
N ARG A 193 -11.01 0.05 10.80
CA ARG A 193 -10.08 0.92 11.51
C ARG A 193 -8.79 0.14 11.76
N ILE A 194 -7.67 0.61 11.23
CA ILE A 194 -6.36 -0.03 11.37
C ILE A 194 -5.73 0.35 12.70
N LYS A 195 -5.63 1.65 12.98
CA LYS A 195 -5.06 2.17 14.24
C LYS A 195 -5.42 3.63 14.46
N SER A 196 -5.24 4.10 15.70
CA SER A 196 -5.21 5.54 15.99
C SER A 196 -3.91 6.16 15.44
N TYR A 197 -4.02 7.33 14.84
CA TYR A 197 -2.88 8.09 14.32
C TYR A 197 -2.54 9.29 15.21
N ALA A 198 -3.57 10.00 15.67
CA ALA A 198 -3.52 11.10 16.62
C ALA A 198 -4.87 11.17 17.36
N PRO A 199 -5.03 12.03 18.39
CA PRO A 199 -6.32 12.23 19.01
C PRO A 199 -7.43 12.54 18.00
N ARG A 200 -8.49 11.73 17.98
CA ARG A 200 -9.63 11.78 17.04
C ARG A 200 -9.27 11.61 15.56
N ILE A 201 -8.04 11.22 15.24
CA ILE A 201 -7.61 10.88 13.88
C ILE A 201 -7.25 9.41 13.82
N ILE A 202 -7.83 8.70 12.88
CA ILE A 202 -7.57 7.28 12.66
C ILE A 202 -6.96 7.02 11.28
N HIS A 203 -6.28 5.90 11.17
CA HIS A 203 -5.97 5.25 9.90
C HIS A 203 -7.07 4.21 9.63
N GLY A 204 -7.83 4.41 8.59
CA GLY A 204 -8.86 3.50 8.12
C GLY A 204 -8.57 2.95 6.74
N VAL A 205 -9.16 1.82 6.41
CA VAL A 205 -9.19 1.24 5.07
C VAL A 205 -10.63 1.04 4.63
N LEU A 206 -10.90 1.35 3.36
CA LEU A 206 -12.14 1.04 2.65
C LEU A 206 -11.80 0.13 1.47
N ASP A 207 -12.48 -1.01 1.35
CA ASP A 207 -12.46 -1.82 0.12
C ASP A 207 -13.66 -1.41 -0.72
N ILE A 208 -13.38 -0.85 -1.88
CA ILE A 208 -14.36 -0.16 -2.73
C ILE A 208 -14.42 -0.87 -4.06
N LYS A 209 -15.60 -1.35 -4.44
CA LYS A 209 -15.85 -1.88 -5.78
C LYS A 209 -16.27 -0.74 -6.69
N VAL A 210 -15.53 -0.53 -7.75
CA VAL A 210 -15.78 0.49 -8.77
C VAL A 210 -16.34 -0.18 -10.02
N PHE A 211 -17.37 0.42 -10.62
CA PHE A 211 -18.03 -0.07 -11.83
C PHE A 211 -18.51 1.09 -12.72
N LEU A 212 -18.78 0.80 -13.96
CA LEU A 212 -19.36 1.77 -14.92
C LEU A 212 -20.85 2.00 -14.61
N ILE A 213 -21.30 3.23 -14.77
CA ILE A 213 -22.71 3.62 -14.70
C ILE A 213 -23.40 3.21 -16.00
#